data_68a1b717a1d63bb0376f778c4391d311
#
_entry.id   68a1b717a1d63bb0376f778c4391d311
#
_cell.length_a   1.000
_cell.length_b   1.000
_cell.length_c   1.000
_cell.angle_alpha   90.00
_cell.angle_beta   90.00
_cell.angle_gamma   90.00
#
_symmetry.space_group_name_H-M   'P 1'
#
loop_
_entity.id
_entity.type
_entity.pdbx_description
1 polymer ?
#
loop_
_entity_poly.entity_id
_entity_poly.type
_entity_poly.pdbx_seq_one_letter_code
_entity_poly.pdbx_strand_id
1 'polypeptide(L)'
;PGLWDSSAAGHVESGEDYLNCAKRELEEELSLSDVQLDEIMAIPAQIKTLWEHVRVYKCVTDGKVCIDKNEISEGRYFELSEARTLMQSNTDIFTSTFNHIYVNYISKLVQACHYQYSP
;
A
#
# COMPACT_ATOMS: atom_id res chain seq x y z
N PRO A 1 7.75 10.94 8.92
CA PRO A 1 7.64 12.19 8.16
C PRO A 1 8.73 12.28 7.09
N GLY A 2 8.34 12.72 5.90
CA GLY A 2 9.27 12.85 4.79
C GLY A 2 9.61 11.56 4.06
N LEU A 3 9.00 10.43 4.43
CA LEU A 3 9.21 9.16 3.76
C LEU A 3 7.99 8.80 2.90
N TRP A 4 8.25 8.13 1.79
CA TRP A 4 7.19 7.55 0.98
C TRP A 4 6.61 6.31 1.66
N ASP A 5 5.30 6.13 1.54
CA ASP A 5 4.58 5.03 2.16
C ASP A 5 3.46 4.54 1.22
N SER A 6 2.74 3.50 1.64
CA SER A 6 1.53 3.04 0.97
C SER A 6 0.52 4.18 0.82
N SER A 7 -0.42 4.02 -0.13
CA SER A 7 -1.38 5.08 -0.48
C SER A 7 -2.21 5.55 0.69
N ALA A 8 -2.64 4.62 1.52
CA ALA A 8 -3.38 4.91 2.75
C ALA A 8 -3.04 3.86 3.81
N ALA A 9 -3.00 4.26 5.05
CA ALA A 9 -2.72 3.36 6.17
C ALA A 9 -3.30 3.92 7.47
N GLY A 10 -3.65 3.04 8.37
CA GLY A 10 -4.15 3.44 9.67
C GLY A 10 -4.30 2.25 10.61
N HIS A 11 -4.63 2.55 11.85
CA HIS A 11 -4.83 1.55 12.88
C HIS A 11 -6.30 1.15 12.99
N VAL A 12 -6.54 -0.14 13.22
CA VAL A 12 -7.89 -0.66 13.46
C VAL A 12 -8.42 -0.09 14.77
N GLU A 13 -9.59 0.54 14.71
CA GLU A 13 -10.26 1.08 15.87
C GLU A 13 -11.09 0.00 16.58
N SER A 14 -11.47 0.27 17.82
CA SER A 14 -12.29 -0.64 18.61
C SER A 14 -13.62 -0.95 17.90
N GLY A 15 -13.93 -2.24 17.77
CA GLY A 15 -15.14 -2.69 17.08
C GLY A 15 -15.07 -2.71 15.56
N GLU A 16 -13.92 -2.34 15.00
CA GLU A 16 -13.68 -2.30 13.57
C GLU A 16 -12.86 -3.52 13.13
N ASP A 17 -13.15 -4.09 11.96
CA ASP A 17 -12.30 -5.11 11.36
C ASP A 17 -11.29 -4.48 10.38
N TYR A 18 -10.36 -5.30 9.90
CA TYR A 18 -9.31 -4.82 8.98
C TYR A 18 -9.86 -4.24 7.68
N LEU A 19 -10.87 -4.88 7.09
CA LEU A 19 -11.44 -4.42 5.83
C LEU A 19 -12.14 -3.07 6.00
N ASN A 20 -12.92 -2.92 7.05
CA ASN A 20 -13.62 -1.66 7.33
C ASN A 20 -12.64 -0.56 7.68
N CYS A 21 -11.56 -0.88 8.40
CA CYS A 21 -10.45 0.04 8.63
C CYS A 21 -9.86 0.54 7.32
N ALA A 22 -9.54 -0.36 6.41
CA ALA A 22 -8.97 0.00 5.12
C ALA A 22 -9.90 0.90 4.32
N LYS A 23 -11.19 0.60 4.30
CA LYS A 23 -12.19 1.44 3.62
C LYS A 23 -12.29 2.83 4.24
N ARG A 24 -12.30 2.91 5.56
CA ARG A 24 -12.35 4.18 6.29
C ARG A 24 -11.13 5.04 5.99
N GLU A 25 -9.94 4.45 6.05
CA GLU A 25 -8.69 5.17 5.79
C GLU A 25 -8.60 5.67 4.35
N LEU A 26 -9.06 4.87 3.37
CA LEU A 26 -9.13 5.32 1.98
C LEU A 26 -10.04 6.54 1.82
N GLU A 27 -11.19 6.53 2.46
CA GLU A 27 -12.12 7.65 2.38
C GLU A 27 -11.55 8.90 3.06
N GLU A 28 -10.98 8.74 4.25
CA GLU A 28 -10.41 9.85 5.01
C GLU A 28 -9.18 10.46 4.32
N GLU A 29 -8.27 9.62 3.85
CA GLU A 29 -6.98 10.10 3.35
C GLU A 29 -6.99 10.41 1.85
N LEU A 30 -7.76 9.69 1.04
CA LEU A 30 -7.76 9.80 -0.42
C LEU A 30 -9.10 10.18 -1.02
N SER A 31 -10.14 10.31 -0.22
CA SER A 31 -11.51 10.61 -0.67
C SER A 31 -12.06 9.55 -1.62
N LEU A 32 -11.67 8.31 -1.45
CA LEU A 32 -12.16 7.17 -2.22
C LEU A 32 -13.18 6.39 -1.40
N SER A 33 -14.40 6.26 -1.94
CA SER A 33 -15.48 5.47 -1.35
C SER A 33 -16.05 4.50 -2.39
N ASP A 34 -16.77 3.47 -1.92
CA ASP A 34 -17.41 2.47 -2.77
C ASP A 34 -16.44 1.77 -3.73
N VAL A 35 -15.20 1.59 -3.32
CA VAL A 35 -14.19 0.86 -4.08
C VAL A 35 -14.05 -0.56 -3.55
N GLN A 36 -13.75 -1.48 -4.45
CA GLN A 36 -13.46 -2.86 -4.06
C GLN A 36 -12.02 -2.98 -3.59
N LEU A 37 -11.83 -3.63 -2.44
CA LEU A 37 -10.52 -3.92 -1.88
C LEU A 37 -10.28 -5.42 -1.88
N ASP A 38 -9.17 -5.83 -2.43
CA ASP A 38 -8.74 -7.23 -2.44
C ASP A 38 -7.55 -7.40 -1.48
N GLU A 39 -7.70 -8.29 -0.49
CA GLU A 39 -6.61 -8.60 0.41
C GLU A 39 -5.52 -9.37 -0.34
N ILE A 40 -4.30 -8.84 -0.32
CA ILE A 40 -3.17 -9.44 -1.04
C ILE A 40 -2.13 -10.05 -0.13
N MET A 41 -2.03 -9.60 1.12
CA MET A 41 -1.13 -10.20 2.09
C MET A 41 -1.52 -9.86 3.52
N ALA A 42 -1.10 -10.73 4.43
CA ALA A 42 -1.17 -10.53 5.86
C ALA A 42 0.23 -10.69 6.43
N ILE A 43 0.72 -9.71 7.15
CA ILE A 43 2.06 -9.69 7.68
C ILE A 43 1.98 -9.75 9.21
N PRO A 44 2.55 -10.78 9.84
CA PRO A 44 2.57 -10.84 11.30
C PRO A 44 3.48 -9.75 11.88
N ALA A 45 3.25 -9.42 13.14
CA ALA A 45 4.06 -8.42 13.85
C ALA A 45 5.55 -8.82 13.83
N GLN A 46 6.39 -7.90 13.38
CA GLN A 46 7.83 -8.10 13.27
C GLN A 46 8.54 -6.74 13.27
N ILE A 47 9.87 -6.77 13.31
CA ILE A 47 10.68 -5.53 13.34
C ILE A 47 10.36 -4.63 12.15
N LYS A 48 10.22 -5.19 10.95
CA LYS A 48 9.96 -4.43 9.70
C LYS A 48 8.61 -3.75 9.70
N THR A 49 7.65 -4.23 10.49
CA THR A 49 6.32 -3.63 10.64
C THR A 49 6.15 -2.89 11.95
N LEU A 50 7.26 -2.60 12.65
CA LEU A 50 7.25 -1.96 13.96
C LEU A 50 6.42 -2.75 14.99
N TRP A 51 6.48 -4.09 14.88
CA TRP A 51 5.77 -5.05 15.73
C TRP A 51 4.25 -4.98 15.61
N GLU A 52 3.74 -4.44 14.50
CA GLU A 52 2.31 -4.43 14.21
C GLU A 52 1.92 -5.56 13.27
N HIS A 53 0.73 -6.11 13.45
CA HIS A 53 0.09 -6.98 12.46
C HIS A 53 -0.45 -6.11 11.33
N VAL A 54 -0.12 -6.48 10.09
CA VAL A 54 -0.50 -5.68 8.91
C VAL A 54 -1.30 -6.51 7.94
N ARG A 55 -2.44 -5.97 7.49
CA ARG A 55 -3.21 -6.51 6.37
C ARG A 55 -3.08 -5.54 5.21
N VAL A 56 -2.75 -6.06 4.05
CA VAL A 56 -2.52 -5.25 2.85
C VAL A 56 -3.61 -5.54 1.83
N TYR A 57 -4.22 -4.49 1.33
CA TYR A 57 -5.27 -4.57 0.32
C TYR A 57 -4.83 -3.84 -0.93
N LYS A 58 -5.30 -4.35 -2.07
CA LYS A 58 -5.13 -3.71 -3.37
C LYS A 58 -6.46 -3.10 -3.80
N CYS A 59 -6.40 -1.91 -4.35
CA CYS A 59 -7.54 -1.22 -4.94
C CYS A 59 -7.18 -0.77 -6.35
N VAL A 60 -8.04 -1.07 -7.31
CA VAL A 60 -7.94 -0.56 -8.67
C VAL A 60 -9.17 0.30 -8.92
N THR A 61 -8.97 1.56 -9.28
CA THR A 61 -10.09 2.48 -9.44
C THR A 61 -9.76 3.54 -10.48
N ASP A 62 -10.80 4.04 -11.17
CA ASP A 62 -10.75 5.22 -12.01
C ASP A 62 -11.19 6.47 -11.25
N GLY A 63 -11.54 6.32 -9.96
CA GLY A 63 -11.97 7.42 -9.11
C GLY A 63 -10.89 8.46 -8.92
N LYS A 64 -11.30 9.71 -8.76
CA LYS A 64 -10.38 10.80 -8.51
C LYS A 64 -9.86 10.74 -7.10
N VAL A 65 -8.54 10.68 -6.95
CA VAL A 65 -7.88 10.73 -5.65
C VAL A 65 -7.72 12.18 -5.21
N CYS A 66 -8.21 12.48 -4.02
CA CYS A 66 -8.00 13.78 -3.38
C CYS A 66 -7.37 13.52 -2.01
N ILE A 67 -6.11 13.92 -1.87
CA ILE A 67 -5.38 13.69 -0.62
C ILE A 67 -5.85 14.63 0.49
N ASP A 68 -5.86 14.13 1.73
CA ASP A 68 -6.03 14.96 2.91
C ASP A 68 -4.67 15.57 3.25
N LYS A 69 -4.53 16.86 3.01
CA LYS A 69 -3.26 17.57 3.20
C LYS A 69 -2.82 17.69 4.67
N ASN A 70 -3.71 17.41 5.61
CA ASN A 70 -3.36 17.36 7.03
C ASN A 70 -2.61 16.08 7.39
N GLU A 71 -2.86 14.99 6.63
CA GLU A 71 -2.26 13.68 6.87
C GLU A 71 -1.16 13.36 5.86
N ILE A 72 -1.32 13.82 4.61
CA ILE A 72 -0.43 13.48 3.49
C ILE A 72 0.12 14.77 2.90
N SER A 73 1.44 14.91 2.90
CA SER A 73 2.08 16.10 2.33
C SER A 73 2.10 16.09 0.80
N GLU A 74 2.24 14.91 0.20
CA GLU A 74 2.33 14.76 -1.25
C GLU A 74 1.85 13.37 -1.67
N GLY A 75 1.09 13.29 -2.75
CA GLY A 75 0.72 12.03 -3.39
C GLY A 75 1.20 12.05 -4.84
N ARG A 76 1.65 10.90 -5.33
CA ARG A 76 2.16 10.77 -6.70
C ARG A 76 1.85 9.39 -7.27
N TYR A 77 1.45 9.37 -8.54
CA TYR A 77 1.32 8.12 -9.29
C TYR A 77 2.67 7.71 -9.86
N PHE A 78 2.97 6.41 -9.76
CA PHE A 78 4.18 5.82 -10.30
C PHE A 78 3.81 4.65 -11.21
N GLU A 79 4.49 4.51 -12.33
CA GLU A 79 4.49 3.25 -13.04
C GLU A 79 5.29 2.22 -12.24
N LEU A 80 4.96 0.94 -12.35
CA LEU A 80 5.64 -0.12 -11.61
C LEU A 80 7.15 -0.13 -11.88
N SER A 81 7.55 0.10 -13.12
CA SER A 81 8.97 0.17 -13.48
C SER A 81 9.68 1.35 -12.81
N GLU A 82 9.02 2.50 -12.74
CA GLU A 82 9.55 3.71 -12.07
C GLU A 82 9.69 3.48 -10.56
N ALA A 83 8.66 2.91 -9.93
CA ALA A 83 8.68 2.58 -8.51
C ALA A 83 9.82 1.61 -8.19
N ARG A 84 10.00 0.59 -9.04
CA ARG A 84 11.08 -0.39 -8.88
C ARG A 84 12.45 0.27 -8.91
N THR A 85 12.67 1.15 -9.87
CA THR A 85 13.94 1.87 -10.01
C THR A 85 14.23 2.72 -8.78
N LEU A 86 13.23 3.45 -8.28
CA LEU A 86 13.36 4.26 -7.07
C LEU A 86 13.66 3.39 -5.84
N MET A 87 12.97 2.27 -5.69
CA MET A 87 13.18 1.34 -4.58
C MET A 87 14.58 0.74 -4.57
N GLN A 88 15.11 0.41 -5.73
CA GLN A 88 16.46 -0.14 -5.86
C GLN A 88 17.55 0.89 -5.60
N SER A 89 17.30 2.14 -5.97
CA SER A 89 18.29 3.22 -5.85
C SER A 89 18.28 3.91 -4.49
N ASN A 90 17.10 4.01 -3.85
CA ASN A 90 16.89 4.85 -2.66
C ASN A 90 15.93 4.19 -1.68
N THR A 91 16.30 3.04 -1.12
CA THR A 91 15.43 2.31 -0.18
C THR A 91 15.13 3.11 1.09
N ASP A 92 16.01 4.02 1.47
CA ASP A 92 15.91 4.83 2.69
C ASP A 92 14.90 5.99 2.60
N ILE A 93 14.37 6.28 1.42
CA ILE A 93 13.30 7.28 1.26
C ILE A 93 11.90 6.68 1.45
N PHE A 94 11.79 5.38 1.69
CA PHE A 94 10.54 4.68 1.93
C PHE A 94 10.46 4.13 3.35
N THR A 95 9.24 3.99 3.88
CA THR A 95 9.06 3.37 5.19
C THR A 95 9.49 1.89 5.14
N SER A 96 9.92 1.35 6.28
CA SER A 96 10.32 -0.07 6.35
C SER A 96 9.16 -1.00 6.05
N THR A 97 7.96 -0.67 6.50
CA THR A 97 6.74 -1.42 6.20
C THR A 97 6.46 -1.45 4.71
N PHE A 98 6.52 -0.29 4.05
CA PHE A 98 6.32 -0.21 2.60
C PHE A 98 7.38 -1.02 1.83
N ASN A 99 8.65 -0.92 2.21
CA ASN A 99 9.72 -1.70 1.60
C ASN A 99 9.42 -3.20 1.68
N HIS A 100 8.99 -3.66 2.84
CA HIS A 100 8.67 -5.08 3.05
C HIS A 100 7.49 -5.54 2.19
N ILE A 101 6.42 -4.73 2.15
CA ILE A 101 5.23 -5.00 1.32
C ILE A 101 5.63 -5.06 -0.16
N TYR A 102 6.37 -4.06 -0.62
CA TYR A 102 6.76 -3.93 -2.02
C TYR A 102 7.56 -5.15 -2.49
N VAL A 103 8.60 -5.53 -1.75
CA VAL A 103 9.47 -6.67 -2.10
C VAL A 103 8.64 -7.95 -2.25
N ASN A 104 7.74 -8.22 -1.30
CA ASN A 104 6.94 -9.44 -1.33
C ASN A 104 5.87 -9.41 -2.42
N TYR A 105 5.23 -8.25 -2.62
CA TYR A 105 4.17 -8.11 -3.62
C TYR A 105 4.71 -8.15 -5.05
N ILE A 106 5.80 -7.46 -5.32
CA ILE A 106 6.40 -7.42 -6.65
C ILE A 106 6.86 -8.81 -7.10
N SER A 107 7.42 -9.61 -6.19
CA SER A 107 7.77 -11.00 -6.49
C SER A 107 6.57 -11.78 -7.02
N LYS A 108 5.40 -11.62 -6.37
CA LYS A 108 4.17 -12.30 -6.77
C LYS A 108 3.65 -11.79 -8.11
N LEU A 109 3.72 -10.49 -8.36
CA LEU A 109 3.32 -9.90 -9.64
C LEU A 109 4.17 -10.40 -10.79
N VAL A 110 5.49 -10.45 -10.60
CA VAL A 110 6.42 -10.94 -11.64
C VAL A 110 6.10 -12.39 -11.96
N GLN A 111 5.85 -13.23 -10.97
CA GLN A 111 5.44 -14.62 -11.18
C GLN A 111 4.13 -14.72 -11.95
N ALA A 112 3.12 -13.94 -11.59
CA ALA A 112 1.84 -13.94 -12.28
C ALA A 112 1.98 -13.49 -13.74
N CYS A 113 2.75 -12.46 -14.00
CA CYS A 113 3.04 -12.00 -15.37
C CYS A 113 3.79 -13.06 -16.16
N HIS A 114 4.76 -13.72 -15.54
CA HIS A 114 5.52 -14.79 -16.19
C HIS A 114 4.61 -15.95 -16.61
N TYR A 115 3.70 -16.38 -15.75
CA TYR A 115 2.73 -17.41 -16.09
C TYR A 115 1.76 -16.97 -17.18
N GLN A 116 1.38 -15.71 -17.19
CA GLN A 116 0.42 -15.17 -18.15
C GLN A 116 1.01 -15.07 -19.56
N TYR A 117 2.31 -14.81 -19.68
CA TYR A 117 3.00 -14.62 -20.97
C TYR A 117 3.89 -15.80 -21.36
N SER A 118 3.93 -16.84 -20.56
CA SER A 118 4.66 -18.05 -20.92
C SER A 118 3.93 -18.76 -22.06
N PRO A 119 4.58 -19.04 -23.19
CA PRO A 119 3.94 -19.74 -24.30
C PRO A 119 3.59 -21.19 -23.96
#